data_879b818c98111f0c32494c1b2bb68556
#
_entry.id   879b818c98111f0c32494c1b2bb68556
#
_cell.length_a   1.000
_cell.length_b   1.000
_cell.length_c   1.000
_cell.angle_alpha   90.00
_cell.angle_beta   90.00
_cell.angle_gamma   90.00
#
_symmetry.space_group_name_H-M   'P 1'
#
loop_
_entity.id
_entity.type
_entity.pdbx_description
1 polymer ?
#
loop_
_entity_poly.entity_id
_entity_poly.type
_entity_poly.pdbx_seq_one_letter_code
_entity_poly.pdbx_strand_id
1 'polypeptide(L)'
;MYSVFRNLAIIMISAKFFGLVARKCKAPQVVGEIIAGLLIGPCLLNLVHTSDTIEIFAEIGVVLLMFTTGLGTNLKELLRAGPIATLIACVGVAVPLGGGTLLYSLFYGFSAVGSPEFYKALFIGTIMTATSVSITVATLQELGHLKSFLGTTIVSAAVIDDVIGIVVLTCVLGASSGTGTGLGKVLLNTVLFFVAAIIIGVVCHRAMKWLDNRNPHTQRITIVSMAFCFAMAYIAEQYFGIADITGAYIAGIVLCSIQDAPYVERRVDISNYTLFAPVFFASIGLKTDISGLTAEILLFSVCFVVIALVTKIIGCGLAAKLCRFNWGDSLKVGVGMMTRGEVALIVAQKGLEVGVVDPVYFTAVILLIVVSSVLTPLALKVLFTKMPPQPHPSQA
;
A
#
# COMPACT_ATOMS: atom_id res chain seq x y z
N MET A 1 0.10 26.01 -16.33
CA MET A 1 -1.19 25.35 -16.63
C MET A 1 -1.12 24.44 -17.87
N TYR A 2 -0.62 24.90 -19.03
CA TYR A 2 -0.55 24.08 -20.27
C TYR A 2 0.37 22.84 -20.16
N SER A 3 1.43 22.90 -19.36
CA SER A 3 2.34 21.78 -19.13
C SER A 3 1.67 20.57 -18.45
N VAL A 4 0.64 20.80 -17.64
CA VAL A 4 -0.12 19.73 -16.95
C VAL A 4 -0.86 18.87 -17.96
N PHE A 5 -1.57 19.45 -18.91
CA PHE A 5 -2.29 18.67 -19.94
C PHE A 5 -1.34 17.86 -20.81
N ARG A 6 -0.18 18.44 -21.18
CA ARG A 6 0.86 17.71 -21.90
C ARG A 6 1.37 16.51 -21.07
N ASN A 7 1.71 16.73 -19.82
CA ASN A 7 2.25 15.69 -18.93
C ASN A 7 1.24 14.58 -18.70
N LEU A 8 -0.03 14.92 -18.41
CA LEU A 8 -1.10 13.93 -18.28
C LEU A 8 -1.31 13.12 -19.58
N ALA A 9 -1.31 13.78 -20.74
CA ALA A 9 -1.44 13.08 -22.03
C ALA A 9 -0.27 12.10 -22.25
N ILE A 10 0.97 12.52 -21.97
CA ILE A 10 2.15 11.66 -22.09
C ILE A 10 2.04 10.48 -21.13
N ILE A 11 1.71 10.72 -19.86
CA ILE A 11 1.56 9.67 -18.84
C ILE A 11 0.49 8.66 -19.29
N MET A 12 -0.72 9.14 -19.62
CA MET A 12 -1.84 8.26 -19.99
C MET A 12 -1.54 7.40 -21.23
N ILE A 13 -0.96 8.00 -22.28
CA ILE A 13 -0.60 7.27 -23.50
C ILE A 13 0.50 6.26 -23.21
N SER A 14 1.56 6.66 -22.51
CA SER A 14 2.69 5.80 -22.18
C SER A 14 2.25 4.65 -21.25
N ALA A 15 1.52 4.95 -20.17
CA ALA A 15 1.01 3.96 -19.23
C ALA A 15 0.12 2.94 -19.95
N LYS A 16 -0.79 3.40 -20.82
CA LYS A 16 -1.65 2.51 -21.59
C LYS A 16 -0.87 1.66 -22.59
N PHE A 17 0.07 2.25 -23.32
CA PHE A 17 0.91 1.55 -24.28
C PHE A 17 1.74 0.45 -23.59
N PHE A 18 2.50 0.79 -22.54
CA PHE A 18 3.32 -0.18 -21.82
C PHE A 18 2.48 -1.18 -21.02
N GLY A 19 1.30 -0.79 -20.52
CA GLY A 19 0.34 -1.70 -19.93
C GLY A 19 -0.15 -2.77 -20.93
N LEU A 20 -0.43 -2.39 -22.17
CA LEU A 20 -0.77 -3.34 -23.23
C LEU A 20 0.42 -4.24 -23.60
N VAL A 21 1.64 -3.69 -23.65
CA VAL A 21 2.86 -4.48 -23.86
C VAL A 21 3.05 -5.49 -22.74
N ALA A 22 2.90 -5.08 -21.48
CA ALA A 22 2.97 -5.97 -20.33
C ALA A 22 1.96 -7.12 -20.43
N ARG A 23 0.71 -6.84 -20.76
CA ARG A 23 -0.31 -7.89 -21.01
C ARG A 23 0.10 -8.85 -22.13
N LYS A 24 0.64 -8.32 -23.24
CA LYS A 24 1.13 -9.15 -24.34
C LYS A 24 2.30 -10.05 -23.91
N CYS A 25 3.14 -9.56 -22.99
CA CYS A 25 4.19 -10.34 -22.33
C CYS A 25 3.67 -11.22 -21.18
N LYS A 26 2.34 -11.36 -21.03
CA LYS A 26 1.70 -12.11 -19.94
C LYS A 26 2.05 -11.59 -18.54
N ALA A 27 2.40 -10.32 -18.40
CA ALA A 27 2.60 -9.63 -17.13
C ALA A 27 1.35 -8.82 -16.75
N PRO A 28 1.13 -8.50 -15.46
CA PRO A 28 0.08 -7.58 -15.03
C PRO A 28 0.26 -6.19 -15.65
N GLN A 29 -0.86 -5.51 -15.96
CA GLN A 29 -0.85 -4.19 -16.61
C GLN A 29 -0.14 -3.14 -15.75
N VAL A 30 -0.31 -3.20 -14.43
CA VAL A 30 0.32 -2.31 -13.46
C VAL A 30 1.84 -2.25 -13.60
N VAL A 31 2.47 -3.38 -13.93
CA VAL A 31 3.93 -3.44 -14.20
C VAL A 31 4.31 -2.55 -15.38
N GLY A 32 3.53 -2.60 -16.46
CA GLY A 32 3.76 -1.76 -17.63
C GLY A 32 3.57 -0.28 -17.32
N GLU A 33 2.60 0.08 -16.52
CA GLU A 33 2.33 1.46 -16.11
C GLU A 33 3.47 2.04 -15.25
N ILE A 34 4.04 1.24 -14.32
CA ILE A 34 5.21 1.63 -13.52
C ILE A 34 6.45 1.79 -14.42
N ILE A 35 6.67 0.83 -15.33
CA ILE A 35 7.78 0.91 -16.30
C ILE A 35 7.62 2.13 -17.21
N ALA A 36 6.40 2.47 -17.63
CA ALA A 36 6.14 3.69 -18.38
C ALA A 36 6.63 4.93 -17.62
N GLY A 37 6.33 5.02 -16.34
CA GLY A 37 6.80 6.11 -15.47
C GLY A 37 8.32 6.19 -15.40
N LEU A 38 9.01 5.05 -15.24
CA LEU A 38 10.48 4.98 -15.25
C LEU A 38 11.08 5.49 -16.58
N LEU A 39 10.45 5.11 -17.71
CA LEU A 39 10.95 5.48 -19.03
C LEU A 39 10.75 6.96 -19.36
N ILE A 40 9.56 7.51 -19.06
CA ILE A 40 9.26 8.92 -19.37
C ILE A 40 9.79 9.89 -18.31
N GLY A 41 10.16 9.38 -17.14
CA GLY A 41 10.64 10.13 -16.00
C GLY A 41 12.11 10.54 -16.08
N PRO A 42 12.61 11.14 -14.96
CA PRO A 42 13.99 11.61 -14.87
C PRO A 42 15.03 10.50 -15.03
N CYS A 43 14.64 9.25 -14.78
CA CYS A 43 15.52 8.10 -14.86
C CYS A 43 16.06 7.84 -16.27
N LEU A 44 15.29 8.10 -17.35
CA LEU A 44 15.69 7.79 -18.73
C LEU A 44 15.44 8.91 -19.72
N LEU A 45 14.18 9.19 -20.07
CA LEU A 45 13.85 10.15 -21.14
C LEU A 45 13.68 11.58 -20.65
N ASN A 46 13.47 11.78 -19.37
CA ASN A 46 13.31 13.10 -18.74
C ASN A 46 12.23 13.98 -19.39
N LEU A 47 11.14 13.35 -19.88
CA LEU A 47 10.04 14.04 -20.55
C LEU A 47 9.02 14.64 -19.58
N VAL A 48 8.80 13.95 -18.46
CA VAL A 48 7.83 14.32 -17.42
C VAL A 48 8.52 14.31 -16.08
N HIS A 49 8.34 15.40 -15.33
CA HIS A 49 8.77 15.51 -13.94
C HIS A 49 7.57 15.43 -13.01
N THR A 50 7.80 15.01 -11.79
CA THR A 50 6.81 15.09 -10.71
C THR A 50 6.41 16.56 -10.50
N SER A 51 5.14 16.77 -10.20
CA SER A 51 4.59 18.07 -9.84
C SER A 51 3.42 17.84 -8.90
N ASP A 52 3.09 18.85 -8.07
CA ASP A 52 1.97 18.81 -7.12
C ASP A 52 0.67 18.32 -7.78
N THR A 53 0.43 18.75 -9.04
CA THR A 53 -0.77 18.32 -9.76
C THR A 53 -0.76 16.82 -10.08
N ILE A 54 0.39 16.28 -10.51
CA ILE A 54 0.51 14.84 -10.79
C ILE A 54 0.37 14.05 -9.49
N GLU A 55 0.91 14.56 -8.39
CA GLU A 55 0.78 13.94 -7.07
C GLU A 55 -0.66 13.91 -6.59
N ILE A 56 -1.40 15.02 -6.72
CA ILE A 56 -2.84 15.06 -6.39
C ILE A 56 -3.63 14.06 -7.23
N PHE A 57 -3.36 13.96 -8.54
CA PHE A 57 -4.04 12.97 -9.38
C PHE A 57 -3.70 11.53 -9.00
N ALA A 58 -2.46 11.26 -8.63
CA ALA A 58 -2.01 9.96 -8.15
C ALA A 58 -2.70 9.59 -6.83
N GLU A 59 -2.79 10.54 -5.90
CA GLU A 59 -3.43 10.38 -4.60
C GLU A 59 -4.93 10.11 -4.73
N ILE A 60 -5.64 10.86 -5.56
CA ILE A 60 -7.04 10.56 -5.91
C ILE A 60 -7.15 9.14 -6.48
N GLY A 61 -6.21 8.71 -7.32
CA GLY A 61 -6.19 7.39 -7.94
C GLY A 61 -6.12 6.26 -6.91
N VAL A 62 -5.22 6.37 -5.94
CA VAL A 62 -5.07 5.34 -4.89
C VAL A 62 -6.23 5.34 -3.91
N VAL A 63 -6.74 6.52 -3.54
CA VAL A 63 -7.92 6.67 -2.68
C VAL A 63 -9.15 6.00 -3.31
N LEU A 64 -9.41 6.24 -4.61
CA LEU A 64 -10.52 5.61 -5.33
C LEU A 64 -10.32 4.09 -5.51
N LEU A 65 -9.08 3.62 -5.72
CA LEU A 65 -8.75 2.20 -5.79
C LEU A 65 -9.07 1.50 -4.47
N MET A 66 -8.71 2.10 -3.34
CA MET A 66 -8.98 1.55 -2.02
C MET A 66 -10.47 1.57 -1.68
N PHE A 67 -11.18 2.61 -2.10
CA PHE A 67 -12.64 2.69 -1.95
C PHE A 67 -13.37 1.59 -2.73
N THR A 68 -13.03 1.37 -3.99
CA THR A 68 -13.62 0.27 -4.79
C THR A 68 -13.28 -1.10 -4.23
N THR A 69 -12.07 -1.28 -3.70
CA THR A 69 -11.66 -2.49 -2.99
C THR A 69 -12.55 -2.73 -1.77
N GLY A 70 -12.82 -1.69 -0.98
CA GLY A 70 -13.73 -1.75 0.16
C GLY A 70 -15.16 -2.10 -0.24
N LEU A 71 -15.69 -1.48 -1.30
CA LEU A 71 -17.03 -1.78 -1.85
C LEU A 71 -17.16 -3.24 -2.31
N GLY A 72 -16.12 -3.78 -2.93
CA GLY A 72 -16.07 -5.17 -3.39
C GLY A 72 -15.81 -6.19 -2.29
N THR A 73 -15.57 -5.78 -1.05
CA THR A 73 -15.22 -6.65 0.07
C THR A 73 -16.40 -7.46 0.56
N ASN A 74 -16.20 -8.78 0.74
CA ASN A 74 -17.15 -9.63 1.43
C ASN A 74 -16.99 -9.49 2.94
N LEU A 75 -17.95 -8.82 3.60
CA LEU A 75 -17.89 -8.54 5.04
C LEU A 75 -17.76 -9.80 5.92
N LYS A 76 -18.37 -10.92 5.51
CA LYS A 76 -18.28 -12.19 6.27
C LYS A 76 -16.85 -12.75 6.19
N GLU A 77 -16.23 -12.70 5.02
CA GLU A 77 -14.85 -13.14 4.85
C GLU A 77 -13.87 -12.21 5.56
N LEU A 78 -14.11 -10.90 5.51
CA LEU A 78 -13.32 -9.92 6.24
C LEU A 78 -13.31 -10.20 7.75
N LEU A 79 -14.48 -10.43 8.35
CA LEU A 79 -14.59 -10.74 9.78
C LEU A 79 -13.92 -12.08 10.15
N ARG A 80 -13.98 -13.08 9.25
CA ARG A 80 -13.28 -14.36 9.45
C ARG A 80 -11.76 -14.22 9.29
N ALA A 81 -11.31 -13.38 8.36
CA ALA A 81 -9.90 -13.16 8.08
C ALA A 81 -9.22 -12.30 9.16
N GLY A 82 -9.95 -11.47 9.90
CA GLY A 82 -9.41 -10.47 10.83
C GLY A 82 -8.33 -10.98 11.79
N PRO A 83 -8.57 -12.02 12.61
CA PRO A 83 -7.56 -12.55 13.52
C PRO A 83 -6.32 -13.09 12.80
N ILE A 84 -6.53 -13.74 11.65
CA ILE A 84 -5.46 -14.28 10.80
C ILE A 84 -4.65 -13.12 10.21
N ALA A 85 -5.32 -12.13 9.67
CA ALA A 85 -4.71 -10.94 9.08
C ALA A 85 -3.89 -10.16 10.12
N THR A 86 -4.38 -10.04 11.36
CA THR A 86 -3.67 -9.38 12.46
C THR A 86 -2.36 -10.11 12.79
N LEU A 87 -2.38 -11.44 12.90
CA LEU A 87 -1.15 -12.20 13.15
C LEU A 87 -0.14 -12.03 12.01
N ILE A 88 -0.62 -12.12 10.75
CA ILE A 88 0.22 -11.92 9.57
C ILE A 88 0.84 -10.53 9.57
N ALA A 89 0.07 -9.49 9.88
CA ALA A 89 0.56 -8.11 9.95
C ALA A 89 1.61 -7.93 11.08
N CYS A 90 1.33 -8.41 12.29
CA CYS A 90 2.27 -8.30 13.42
C CYS A 90 3.62 -8.95 13.11
N VAL A 91 3.62 -10.19 12.62
CA VAL A 91 4.86 -10.89 12.25
C VAL A 91 5.49 -10.26 11.02
N GLY A 92 4.65 -9.81 10.06
CA GLY A 92 5.07 -9.10 8.86
C GLY A 92 5.71 -7.73 9.11
N VAL A 93 5.50 -7.12 10.27
CA VAL A 93 6.21 -5.93 10.75
C VAL A 93 7.47 -6.32 11.55
N ALA A 94 7.34 -7.24 12.49
CA ALA A 94 8.43 -7.59 13.40
C ALA A 94 9.66 -8.16 12.67
N VAL A 95 9.44 -9.04 11.68
CA VAL A 95 10.56 -9.71 10.97
C VAL A 95 11.34 -8.74 10.08
N PRO A 96 10.73 -7.88 9.23
CA PRO A 96 11.48 -6.87 8.48
C PRO A 96 12.12 -5.81 9.38
N LEU A 97 11.46 -5.41 10.49
CA LEU A 97 12.04 -4.48 11.45
C LEU A 97 13.36 -5.03 11.99
N GLY A 98 13.35 -6.27 12.48
CA GLY A 98 14.56 -6.93 12.96
C GLY A 98 15.59 -7.16 11.86
N GLY A 99 15.15 -7.58 10.66
CA GLY A 99 16.04 -7.80 9.51
C GLY A 99 16.76 -6.55 9.03
N GLY A 100 16.05 -5.42 8.97
CA GLY A 100 16.63 -4.13 8.58
C GLY A 100 17.58 -3.56 9.63
N THR A 101 17.21 -3.69 10.92
CA THR A 101 18.08 -3.32 12.04
C THR A 101 19.37 -4.13 12.02
N LEU A 102 19.26 -5.45 11.81
CA LEU A 102 20.42 -6.33 11.70
C LEU A 102 21.31 -5.99 10.48
N LEU A 103 20.69 -5.76 9.32
CA LEU A 103 21.41 -5.37 8.10
C LEU A 103 22.26 -4.12 8.35
N TYR A 104 21.66 -3.06 8.89
CA TYR A 104 22.37 -1.82 9.18
C TYR A 104 23.53 -2.06 10.16
N SER A 105 23.28 -2.82 11.22
CA SER A 105 24.28 -3.15 12.22
C SER A 105 25.45 -3.98 11.67
N LEU A 106 25.20 -4.83 10.66
CA LEU A 106 26.27 -5.60 9.98
C LEU A 106 27.16 -4.73 9.09
N PHE A 107 26.59 -3.68 8.47
CA PHE A 107 27.36 -2.78 7.61
C PHE A 107 28.15 -1.72 8.39
N TYR A 108 27.55 -1.18 9.47
CA TYR A 108 28.09 -0.02 10.18
C TYR A 108 28.50 -0.30 11.64
N GLY A 109 28.38 -1.55 12.07
CA GLY A 109 28.74 -1.98 13.42
C GLY A 109 27.54 -2.05 14.39
N PHE A 110 27.70 -2.91 15.39
CA PHE A 110 26.69 -3.05 16.45
C PHE A 110 26.85 -1.94 17.49
N SER A 111 25.75 -1.24 17.75
CA SER A 111 25.72 -0.12 18.68
C SER A 111 24.89 -0.49 19.94
N ALA A 112 25.21 0.13 21.07
CA ALA A 112 24.48 -0.08 22.32
C ALA A 112 23.02 0.37 22.18
N VAL A 113 22.10 -0.37 22.80
CA VAL A 113 20.68 -0.04 22.83
C VAL A 113 20.50 1.36 23.43
N GLY A 114 19.79 2.24 22.72
CA GLY A 114 19.57 3.63 23.14
C GLY A 114 20.58 4.63 22.57
N SER A 115 21.61 4.19 21.81
CA SER A 115 22.50 5.09 21.10
C SER A 115 21.87 5.66 19.81
N PRO A 116 22.32 6.82 19.31
CA PRO A 116 21.83 7.38 18.05
C PRO A 116 21.94 6.40 16.86
N GLU A 117 23.05 5.65 16.79
CA GLU A 117 23.29 4.65 15.76
C GLU A 117 22.33 3.47 15.86
N PHE A 118 21.95 3.06 17.08
CA PHE A 118 20.92 2.05 17.28
C PHE A 118 19.55 2.53 16.75
N TYR A 119 19.19 3.79 16.99
CA TYR A 119 17.95 4.34 16.45
C TYR A 119 17.99 4.50 14.93
N LYS A 120 19.14 4.80 14.32
CA LYS A 120 19.31 4.75 12.86
C LYS A 120 19.05 3.35 12.33
N ALA A 121 19.67 2.33 12.93
CA ALA A 121 19.47 0.93 12.54
C ALA A 121 17.98 0.53 12.64
N LEU A 122 17.34 0.89 13.76
CA LEU A 122 15.92 0.60 13.99
C LEU A 122 15.02 1.33 13.00
N PHE A 123 15.38 2.55 12.62
CA PHE A 123 14.64 3.33 11.63
C PHE A 123 14.75 2.75 10.21
N ILE A 124 15.95 2.29 9.83
CA ILE A 124 16.16 1.56 8.57
C ILE A 124 15.29 0.29 8.54
N GLY A 125 15.20 -0.43 9.67
CA GLY A 125 14.25 -1.54 9.82
C GLY A 125 12.80 -1.09 9.69
N THR A 126 12.43 0.06 10.25
CA THR A 126 11.07 0.62 10.14
C THR A 126 10.68 0.92 8.69
N ILE A 127 11.59 1.47 7.88
CA ILE A 127 11.33 1.67 6.44
C ILE A 127 11.01 0.33 5.75
N MET A 128 11.69 -0.75 6.14
CA MET A 128 11.44 -2.08 5.57
C MET A 128 10.08 -2.68 5.98
N THR A 129 9.42 -2.18 7.02
CA THR A 129 8.10 -2.73 7.43
C THR A 129 6.97 -2.32 6.51
N ALA A 130 7.00 -1.10 5.98
CA ALA A 130 5.92 -0.52 5.18
C ALA A 130 5.51 -1.44 4.02
N THR A 131 4.21 -1.57 3.76
CA THR A 131 3.65 -2.38 2.67
C THR A 131 2.82 -1.49 1.75
N SER A 132 2.90 -1.70 0.43
CA SER A 132 1.97 -1.05 -0.51
C SER A 132 0.75 -1.92 -0.73
N VAL A 133 -0.38 -1.49 -0.18
CA VAL A 133 -1.67 -2.16 -0.36
C VAL A 133 -2.15 -2.03 -1.80
N SER A 134 -2.01 -0.84 -2.39
CA SER A 134 -2.57 -0.46 -3.68
C SER A 134 -2.07 -1.31 -4.85
N ILE A 135 -0.76 -1.58 -4.93
CA ILE A 135 -0.17 -2.41 -5.99
C ILE A 135 -0.63 -3.86 -5.87
N THR A 136 -0.67 -4.39 -4.64
CA THR A 136 -1.12 -5.75 -4.37
C THR A 136 -2.61 -5.91 -4.70
N VAL A 137 -3.44 -4.94 -4.31
CA VAL A 137 -4.87 -4.90 -4.64
C VAL A 137 -5.08 -4.88 -6.15
N ALA A 138 -4.43 -3.96 -6.88
CA ALA A 138 -4.55 -3.88 -8.34
C ALA A 138 -4.12 -5.19 -9.01
N THR A 139 -3.05 -5.81 -8.51
CA THR A 139 -2.59 -7.11 -9.02
C THR A 139 -3.61 -8.23 -8.76
N LEU A 140 -4.13 -8.33 -7.54
CA LEU A 140 -5.14 -9.35 -7.18
C LEU A 140 -6.45 -9.13 -7.94
N GLN A 141 -6.83 -7.87 -8.20
CA GLN A 141 -7.98 -7.51 -9.01
C GLN A 141 -7.80 -7.95 -10.46
N GLU A 142 -6.63 -7.66 -11.06
CA GLU A 142 -6.31 -8.07 -12.43
C GLU A 142 -6.24 -9.60 -12.59
N LEU A 143 -5.76 -10.30 -11.55
CA LEU A 143 -5.72 -11.77 -11.52
C LEU A 143 -7.07 -12.41 -11.19
N GLY A 144 -8.10 -11.64 -10.81
CA GLY A 144 -9.43 -12.13 -10.46
C GLY A 144 -9.52 -12.80 -9.07
N HIS A 145 -8.52 -12.59 -8.20
CA HIS A 145 -8.44 -13.22 -6.88
C HIS A 145 -8.68 -12.28 -5.71
N LEU A 146 -9.00 -11.00 -5.96
CA LEU A 146 -9.19 -9.98 -4.91
C LEU A 146 -10.31 -10.38 -3.93
N LYS A 147 -11.44 -10.86 -4.44
CA LYS A 147 -12.62 -11.25 -3.64
C LYS A 147 -12.53 -12.65 -3.02
N SER A 148 -11.45 -13.38 -3.24
CA SER A 148 -11.22 -14.69 -2.60
C SER A 148 -10.83 -14.52 -1.13
N PHE A 149 -11.03 -15.56 -0.30
CA PHE A 149 -10.60 -15.54 1.10
C PHE A 149 -9.11 -15.20 1.25
N LEU A 150 -8.27 -15.74 0.38
CA LEU A 150 -6.84 -15.46 0.35
C LEU A 150 -6.57 -13.98 0.00
N GLY A 151 -7.24 -13.44 -1.03
CA GLY A 151 -7.15 -12.03 -1.41
C GLY A 151 -7.62 -11.10 -0.29
N THR A 152 -8.77 -11.38 0.30
CA THR A 152 -9.31 -10.63 1.44
C THR A 152 -8.36 -10.69 2.64
N THR A 153 -7.74 -11.83 2.92
CA THR A 153 -6.75 -11.97 4.01
C THR A 153 -5.52 -11.11 3.75
N ILE A 154 -4.97 -11.11 2.53
CA ILE A 154 -3.81 -10.30 2.15
C ILE A 154 -4.14 -8.80 2.30
N VAL A 155 -5.27 -8.36 1.76
CA VAL A 155 -5.68 -6.94 1.83
C VAL A 155 -5.92 -6.51 3.28
N SER A 156 -6.63 -7.33 4.07
CA SER A 156 -6.87 -7.04 5.49
C SER A 156 -5.56 -6.97 6.28
N ALA A 157 -4.63 -7.90 6.02
CA ALA A 157 -3.32 -7.89 6.66
C ALA A 157 -2.53 -6.62 6.29
N ALA A 158 -2.58 -6.18 5.03
CA ALA A 158 -1.89 -4.99 4.58
C ALA A 158 -2.47 -3.71 5.21
N VAL A 159 -3.79 -3.57 5.32
CA VAL A 159 -4.44 -2.44 6.01
C VAL A 159 -4.08 -2.40 7.50
N ILE A 160 -4.03 -3.56 8.17
CA ILE A 160 -3.61 -3.63 9.57
C ILE A 160 -2.11 -3.31 9.71
N ASP A 161 -1.29 -3.76 8.76
CA ASP A 161 0.14 -3.48 8.68
C ASP A 161 0.44 -1.97 8.61
N ASP A 162 -0.34 -1.20 7.85
CA ASP A 162 -0.22 0.27 7.78
C ASP A 162 -0.44 0.91 9.15
N VAL A 163 -1.46 0.48 9.89
CA VAL A 163 -1.73 0.99 11.24
C VAL A 163 -0.58 0.64 12.19
N ILE A 164 -0.08 -0.61 12.17
CA ILE A 164 1.05 -1.04 13.00
C ILE A 164 2.31 -0.28 12.59
N GLY A 165 2.53 -0.04 11.29
CA GLY A 165 3.66 0.72 10.75
C GLY A 165 3.73 2.14 11.31
N ILE A 166 2.60 2.86 11.37
CA ILE A 166 2.51 4.20 11.98
C ILE A 166 2.85 4.15 13.47
N VAL A 167 2.36 3.14 14.18
CA VAL A 167 2.67 2.95 15.61
C VAL A 167 4.17 2.74 15.81
N VAL A 168 4.79 1.84 15.03
CA VAL A 168 6.23 1.57 15.09
C VAL A 168 7.05 2.81 14.74
N LEU A 169 6.69 3.52 13.68
CA LEU A 169 7.35 4.78 13.29
C LEU A 169 7.32 5.80 14.44
N THR A 170 6.16 5.98 15.07
CA THR A 170 6.02 6.93 16.18
C THR A 170 6.82 6.50 17.42
N CYS A 171 6.88 5.18 17.70
CA CYS A 171 7.71 4.64 18.78
C CYS A 171 9.19 4.95 18.55
N VAL A 172 9.67 4.68 17.33
CA VAL A 172 11.09 4.86 16.99
C VAL A 172 11.47 6.33 16.99
N LEU A 173 10.64 7.21 16.41
CA LEU A 173 10.87 8.66 16.44
C LEU A 173 10.78 9.24 17.86
N GLY A 174 9.80 8.83 18.65
CA GLY A 174 9.65 9.27 20.04
C GLY A 174 10.82 8.85 20.92
N ALA A 175 11.34 7.63 20.70
CA ALA A 175 12.50 7.12 21.41
C ALA A 175 13.80 7.81 20.99
N SER A 176 13.97 8.12 19.68
CA SER A 176 15.16 8.82 19.17
C SER A 176 15.24 10.28 19.62
N SER A 177 14.10 10.96 19.78
CA SER A 177 14.04 12.37 20.19
C SER A 177 13.96 12.58 21.71
N GLY A 178 13.93 11.51 22.52
CA GLY A 178 13.81 11.58 23.97
C GLY A 178 12.45 12.10 24.49
N THR A 179 11.50 12.35 23.59
CA THR A 179 10.16 12.86 23.93
C THR A 179 9.14 11.73 23.95
N GLY A 180 9.17 10.85 24.93
CA GLY A 180 8.29 9.66 25.03
C GLY A 180 6.76 9.86 25.00
N THR A 181 6.29 11.03 24.53
CA THR A 181 4.88 11.47 24.60
C THR A 181 4.01 11.08 23.40
N GLY A 182 4.58 10.46 22.36
CA GLY A 182 3.85 10.23 21.10
C GLY A 182 2.98 8.96 21.04
N LEU A 183 3.43 7.87 21.66
CA LEU A 183 2.81 6.54 21.48
C LEU A 183 1.37 6.47 21.97
N GLY A 184 1.12 6.96 23.19
CA GLY A 184 -0.22 6.95 23.77
C GLY A 184 -1.22 7.76 22.94
N LYS A 185 -0.77 8.90 22.37
CA LYS A 185 -1.60 9.73 21.49
C LYS A 185 -1.93 9.02 20.17
N VAL A 186 -0.95 8.35 19.55
CA VAL A 186 -1.18 7.61 18.30
C VAL A 186 -2.12 6.43 18.52
N LEU A 187 -1.91 5.65 19.56
CA LEU A 187 -2.82 4.55 19.91
C LEU A 187 -4.23 5.05 20.20
N LEU A 188 -4.34 6.14 20.98
CA LEU A 188 -5.63 6.77 21.27
C LEU A 188 -6.32 7.26 20.00
N ASN A 189 -5.60 7.99 19.13
CA ASN A 189 -6.14 8.48 17.87
C ASN A 189 -6.58 7.33 16.96
N THR A 190 -5.82 6.23 16.91
CA THR A 190 -6.18 5.04 16.13
C THR A 190 -7.48 4.43 16.64
N VAL A 191 -7.61 4.23 17.95
CA VAL A 191 -8.86 3.72 18.56
C VAL A 191 -10.03 4.68 18.32
N LEU A 192 -9.82 5.99 18.54
CA LEU A 192 -10.85 7.01 18.29
C LEU A 192 -11.28 7.05 16.84
N PHE A 193 -10.35 6.88 15.88
CA PHE A 193 -10.69 6.79 14.46
C PHE A 193 -11.61 5.61 14.17
N PHE A 194 -11.30 4.40 14.64
CA PHE A 194 -12.17 3.25 14.40
C PHE A 194 -13.54 3.41 15.06
N VAL A 195 -13.60 3.99 16.26
CA VAL A 195 -14.88 4.31 16.93
C VAL A 195 -15.67 5.34 16.11
N ALA A 196 -15.02 6.43 15.68
CA ALA A 196 -15.65 7.45 14.85
C ALA A 196 -16.11 6.88 13.50
N ALA A 197 -15.28 6.05 12.87
CA ALA A 197 -15.59 5.38 11.61
C ALA A 197 -16.82 4.45 11.73
N ILE A 198 -16.97 3.73 12.84
CA ILE A 198 -18.16 2.92 13.12
C ILE A 198 -19.39 3.80 13.28
N ILE A 199 -19.31 4.88 14.05
CA ILE A 199 -20.46 5.79 14.29
C ILE A 199 -20.89 6.46 12.97
N ILE A 200 -19.94 7.09 12.28
CA ILE A 200 -20.19 7.76 10.99
C ILE A 200 -20.68 6.72 9.97
N GLY A 201 -20.05 5.54 9.96
CA GLY A 201 -20.41 4.43 9.08
C GLY A 201 -21.84 3.97 9.25
N VAL A 202 -22.30 3.76 10.48
CA VAL A 202 -23.71 3.36 10.77
C VAL A 202 -24.69 4.43 10.30
N VAL A 203 -24.39 5.71 10.54
CA VAL A 203 -25.26 6.83 10.11
C VAL A 203 -25.30 6.91 8.58
N CYS A 204 -24.13 6.92 7.94
CA CYS A 204 -24.02 6.99 6.48
C CYS A 204 -24.62 5.75 5.80
N HIS A 205 -24.39 4.55 6.33
CA HIS A 205 -25.00 3.33 5.80
C HIS A 205 -26.53 3.40 5.81
N ARG A 206 -27.14 3.86 6.92
CA ARG A 206 -28.60 4.03 7.01
C ARG A 206 -29.11 5.07 6.02
N ALA A 207 -28.42 6.21 5.91
CA ALA A 207 -28.78 7.26 4.97
C ALA A 207 -28.68 6.78 3.51
N MET A 208 -27.58 6.09 3.18
CA MET A 208 -27.35 5.54 1.85
C MET A 208 -28.35 4.43 1.50
N LYS A 209 -28.67 3.54 2.44
CA LYS A 209 -29.69 2.51 2.24
C LYS A 209 -31.09 3.11 2.02
N TRP A 210 -31.41 4.20 2.71
CA TRP A 210 -32.67 4.93 2.48
C TRP A 210 -32.71 5.57 1.08
N LEU A 211 -31.56 6.18 0.65
CA LEU A 211 -31.44 6.78 -0.67
C LEU A 211 -31.52 5.73 -1.79
N ASP A 212 -30.85 4.60 -1.61
CA ASP A 212 -30.81 3.45 -2.51
C ASP A 212 -32.21 2.87 -2.74
N ASN A 213 -32.95 2.61 -1.66
CA ASN A 213 -34.32 2.10 -1.74
C ASN A 213 -35.30 3.06 -2.44
N ARG A 214 -35.02 4.38 -2.42
CA ARG A 214 -35.91 5.39 -3.00
C ARG A 214 -35.59 5.68 -4.48
N ASN A 215 -34.33 5.58 -4.87
CA ASN A 215 -33.86 5.92 -6.21
C ASN A 215 -32.69 4.99 -6.63
N PRO A 216 -32.95 3.71 -6.93
CA PRO A 216 -31.91 2.76 -7.29
C PRO A 216 -31.23 3.15 -8.62
N HIS A 217 -29.96 2.77 -8.76
CA HIS A 217 -29.15 2.91 -9.99
C HIS A 217 -29.01 4.36 -10.49
N THR A 218 -29.07 5.35 -9.59
CA THR A 218 -28.93 6.76 -9.96
C THR A 218 -27.49 7.26 -9.83
N GLN A 219 -27.11 8.22 -10.67
CA GLN A 219 -25.82 8.91 -10.56
C GLN A 219 -25.64 9.58 -9.19
N ARG A 220 -26.72 9.97 -8.52
CA ARG A 220 -26.71 10.59 -7.19
C ARG A 220 -26.06 9.67 -6.14
N ILE A 221 -26.35 8.38 -6.17
CA ILE A 221 -25.76 7.40 -5.24
C ILE A 221 -24.25 7.35 -5.42
N THR A 222 -23.78 7.30 -6.67
CA THR A 222 -22.33 7.32 -6.95
C THR A 222 -21.66 8.60 -6.45
N ILE A 223 -22.26 9.77 -6.70
CA ILE A 223 -21.71 11.06 -6.27
C ILE A 223 -21.62 11.14 -4.75
N VAL A 224 -22.69 10.76 -4.03
CA VAL A 224 -22.71 10.79 -2.56
C VAL A 224 -21.73 9.77 -1.99
N SER A 225 -21.60 8.59 -2.61
CA SER A 225 -20.62 7.57 -2.21
C SER A 225 -19.17 8.05 -2.38
N MET A 226 -18.85 8.73 -3.49
CA MET A 226 -17.52 9.32 -3.70
C MET A 226 -17.25 10.46 -2.71
N ALA A 227 -18.23 11.32 -2.47
CA ALA A 227 -18.10 12.40 -1.47
C ALA A 227 -17.86 11.81 -0.07
N PHE A 228 -18.55 10.72 0.28
CA PHE A 228 -18.32 10.01 1.53
C PHE A 228 -16.90 9.39 1.60
N CYS A 229 -16.41 8.81 0.49
CA CYS A 229 -15.05 8.29 0.38
C CYS A 229 -14.01 9.39 0.69
N PHE A 230 -14.08 10.53 -0.01
CA PHE A 230 -13.14 11.64 0.20
C PHE A 230 -13.25 12.25 1.60
N ALA A 231 -14.47 12.35 2.15
CA ALA A 231 -14.66 12.82 3.51
C ALA A 231 -14.01 11.90 4.54
N MET A 232 -14.13 10.57 4.38
CA MET A 232 -13.51 9.60 5.28
C MET A 232 -11.99 9.56 5.13
N ALA A 233 -11.46 9.70 3.91
CA ALA A 233 -10.03 9.84 3.65
C ALA A 233 -9.47 11.08 4.37
N TYR A 234 -10.11 12.25 4.17
CA TYR A 234 -9.74 13.50 4.84
C TYR A 234 -9.82 13.40 6.37
N ILE A 235 -10.89 12.81 6.92
CA ILE A 235 -11.05 12.65 8.36
C ILE A 235 -9.95 11.75 8.93
N ALA A 236 -9.63 10.64 8.26
CA ALA A 236 -8.59 9.72 8.69
C ALA A 236 -7.23 10.42 8.84
N GLU A 237 -6.83 11.16 7.82
CA GLU A 237 -5.52 11.81 7.76
C GLU A 237 -5.45 13.05 8.64
N GLN A 238 -6.38 14.00 8.45
CA GLN A 238 -6.31 15.32 9.08
C GLN A 238 -6.56 15.29 10.59
N TYR A 239 -7.51 14.48 11.07
CA TYR A 239 -7.89 14.48 12.48
C TYR A 239 -7.22 13.37 13.29
N PHE A 240 -6.92 12.24 12.66
CA PHE A 240 -6.40 11.06 13.36
C PHE A 240 -4.97 10.69 12.99
N GLY A 241 -4.40 11.27 11.92
CA GLY A 241 -3.06 10.95 11.44
C GLY A 241 -2.93 9.52 10.91
N ILE A 242 -4.03 8.97 10.39
CA ILE A 242 -4.09 7.65 9.75
C ILE A 242 -4.15 7.87 8.24
N ALA A 243 -3.48 7.01 7.48
CA ALA A 243 -3.43 7.13 6.02
C ALA A 243 -4.84 7.27 5.41
N ASP A 244 -4.99 8.23 4.50
CA ASP A 244 -6.21 8.54 3.75
C ASP A 244 -6.79 7.30 3.03
N ILE A 245 -5.91 6.45 2.47
CA ILE A 245 -6.27 5.18 1.84
C ILE A 245 -7.04 4.25 2.80
N THR A 246 -6.70 4.24 4.09
CA THR A 246 -7.40 3.45 5.11
C THR A 246 -8.81 4.00 5.32
N GLY A 247 -8.96 5.35 5.39
CA GLY A 247 -10.27 6.01 5.46
C GLY A 247 -11.16 5.67 4.27
N ALA A 248 -10.60 5.72 3.06
CA ALA A 248 -11.29 5.36 1.82
C ALA A 248 -11.72 3.88 1.79
N TYR A 249 -10.85 2.97 2.20
CA TYR A 249 -11.16 1.53 2.31
C TYR A 249 -12.32 1.27 3.27
N ILE A 250 -12.29 1.88 4.45
CA ILE A 250 -13.38 1.77 5.45
C ILE A 250 -14.68 2.36 4.91
N ALA A 251 -14.63 3.48 4.19
CA ALA A 251 -15.83 4.03 3.54
C ALA A 251 -16.44 3.04 2.54
N GLY A 252 -15.60 2.34 1.77
CA GLY A 252 -16.04 1.26 0.89
C GLY A 252 -16.69 0.09 1.66
N ILE A 253 -16.07 -0.37 2.76
CA ILE A 253 -16.64 -1.43 3.61
C ILE A 253 -17.99 -1.03 4.19
N VAL A 254 -18.15 0.22 4.64
CA VAL A 254 -19.44 0.74 5.15
C VAL A 254 -20.54 0.62 4.11
N LEU A 255 -20.22 0.83 2.85
CA LEU A 255 -21.17 0.81 1.74
C LEU A 255 -21.26 -0.55 1.01
N CYS A 256 -20.40 -1.52 1.31
CA CYS A 256 -20.34 -2.81 0.57
C CYS A 256 -21.63 -3.63 0.63
N SER A 257 -22.51 -3.37 1.59
CA SER A 257 -23.78 -4.09 1.80
C SER A 257 -25.02 -3.36 1.31
N ILE A 258 -24.93 -2.18 0.69
CA ILE A 258 -26.06 -1.54 0.00
C ILE A 258 -26.32 -2.26 -1.34
N GLN A 259 -27.57 -2.21 -1.85
CA GLN A 259 -27.95 -2.91 -3.09
C GLN A 259 -27.17 -2.40 -4.30
N ASP A 260 -26.92 -1.08 -4.35
CA ASP A 260 -26.20 -0.41 -5.43
C ASP A 260 -24.66 -0.44 -5.26
N ALA A 261 -24.10 -1.15 -4.28
CA ALA A 261 -22.65 -1.25 -4.12
C ALA A 261 -21.93 -1.70 -5.41
N PRO A 262 -22.38 -2.76 -6.13
CA PRO A 262 -21.73 -3.15 -7.39
C PRO A 262 -21.88 -2.11 -8.50
N TYR A 263 -22.96 -1.33 -8.51
CA TYR A 263 -23.17 -0.24 -9.46
C TYR A 263 -22.19 0.91 -9.20
N VAL A 264 -22.04 1.31 -7.93
CA VAL A 264 -21.08 2.35 -7.51
C VAL A 264 -19.65 1.88 -7.77
N GLU A 265 -19.30 0.64 -7.36
CA GLU A 265 -17.98 0.04 -7.59
C GLU A 265 -17.58 0.16 -9.07
N ARG A 266 -18.45 -0.31 -9.98
CA ARG A 266 -18.19 -0.28 -11.43
C ARG A 266 -18.02 1.14 -11.98
N ARG A 267 -18.82 2.10 -11.51
CA ARG A 267 -18.76 3.50 -11.98
C ARG A 267 -17.47 4.19 -11.54
N VAL A 268 -17.11 4.01 -10.28
CA VAL A 268 -15.88 4.58 -9.71
C VAL A 268 -14.66 3.92 -10.33
N ASP A 269 -14.68 2.59 -10.51
CA ASP A 269 -13.58 1.84 -11.12
C ASP A 269 -13.31 2.31 -12.57
N ILE A 270 -14.34 2.55 -13.39
CA ILE A 270 -14.18 3.09 -14.74
C ILE A 270 -13.48 4.45 -14.71
N SER A 271 -13.90 5.35 -13.83
CA SER A 271 -13.33 6.69 -13.71
C SER A 271 -11.87 6.61 -13.26
N ASN A 272 -11.59 5.78 -12.27
CA ASN A 272 -10.26 5.57 -11.74
C ASN A 272 -9.32 4.94 -12.77
N TYR A 273 -9.71 3.84 -13.37
CA TYR A 273 -8.93 3.11 -14.38
C TYR A 273 -8.61 3.96 -15.64
N THR A 274 -9.51 4.88 -15.98
CA THR A 274 -9.35 5.69 -17.20
C THR A 274 -8.34 6.81 -17.01
N LEU A 275 -8.30 7.44 -15.84
CA LEU A 275 -7.53 8.67 -15.62
C LEU A 275 -6.55 8.55 -14.45
N PHE A 276 -7.03 8.23 -13.26
CA PHE A 276 -6.24 8.42 -12.02
C PHE A 276 -5.27 7.28 -11.76
N ALA A 277 -5.70 6.02 -11.91
CA ALA A 277 -4.84 4.86 -11.66
C ALA A 277 -3.60 4.80 -12.55
N PRO A 278 -3.66 5.07 -13.87
CA PRO A 278 -2.45 5.13 -14.70
C PRO A 278 -1.47 6.21 -14.25
N VAL A 279 -1.98 7.36 -13.78
CA VAL A 279 -1.14 8.45 -13.24
C VAL A 279 -0.48 8.01 -11.93
N PHE A 280 -1.23 7.34 -11.04
CA PHE A 280 -0.69 6.80 -9.79
C PHE A 280 0.44 5.79 -10.05
N PHE A 281 0.22 4.77 -10.86
CA PHE A 281 1.26 3.77 -11.12
C PHE A 281 2.47 4.34 -11.85
N ALA A 282 2.26 5.23 -12.82
CA ALA A 282 3.37 5.92 -13.48
C ALA A 282 4.12 6.85 -12.53
N SER A 283 3.46 7.50 -11.56
CA SER A 283 4.11 8.38 -10.59
C SER A 283 5.16 7.67 -9.75
N ILE A 284 4.99 6.38 -9.47
CA ILE A 284 5.99 5.55 -8.79
C ILE A 284 7.30 5.53 -9.57
N GLY A 285 7.22 5.34 -10.89
CA GLY A 285 8.38 5.39 -11.77
C GLY A 285 8.96 6.81 -11.93
N LEU A 286 8.10 7.83 -12.00
CA LEU A 286 8.52 9.24 -12.13
C LEU A 286 9.32 9.75 -10.93
N LYS A 287 9.07 9.23 -9.73
CA LYS A 287 9.79 9.59 -8.50
C LYS A 287 11.19 8.96 -8.42
N THR A 288 11.54 8.10 -9.36
CA THR A 288 12.83 7.39 -9.37
C THR A 288 13.91 8.27 -9.99
N ASP A 289 14.93 8.61 -9.20
CA ASP A 289 16.16 9.24 -9.63
C ASP A 289 17.35 8.39 -9.15
N ILE A 290 18.15 7.94 -10.08
CA ILE A 290 19.34 7.12 -9.82
C ILE A 290 20.65 7.91 -9.97
N SER A 291 20.59 9.23 -10.15
CA SER A 291 21.75 10.09 -10.18
C SER A 291 22.41 10.15 -8.79
N GLY A 292 23.68 9.83 -8.69
CA GLY A 292 24.42 9.86 -7.40
C GLY A 292 24.71 8.51 -6.77
N LEU A 293 24.43 7.39 -7.45
CA LEU A 293 24.79 6.05 -6.96
C LEU A 293 26.32 5.84 -6.95
N THR A 294 26.90 5.66 -5.76
CA THR A 294 28.25 5.13 -5.59
C THR A 294 28.22 3.60 -5.45
N ALA A 295 29.37 2.93 -5.66
CA ALA A 295 29.43 1.47 -5.56
C ALA A 295 29.05 0.94 -4.15
N GLU A 296 29.41 1.66 -3.09
CA GLU A 296 29.07 1.28 -1.71
C GLU A 296 27.57 1.42 -1.46
N ILE A 297 26.96 2.52 -1.89
CA ILE A 297 25.51 2.76 -1.77
C ILE A 297 24.75 1.73 -2.59
N LEU A 298 25.27 1.36 -3.76
CA LEU A 298 24.64 0.34 -4.59
C LEU A 298 24.65 -1.02 -3.91
N LEU A 299 25.77 -1.43 -3.31
CA LEU A 299 25.87 -2.70 -2.57
C LEU A 299 24.90 -2.73 -1.39
N PHE A 300 24.90 -1.67 -0.57
CA PHE A 300 23.94 -1.54 0.54
C PHE A 300 22.50 -1.59 0.02
N SER A 301 22.16 -0.87 -1.05
CA SER A 301 20.83 -0.81 -1.64
C SER A 301 20.36 -2.18 -2.14
N VAL A 302 21.24 -2.95 -2.78
CA VAL A 302 20.91 -4.31 -3.23
C VAL A 302 20.65 -5.23 -2.03
N CYS A 303 21.50 -5.19 -1.01
CA CYS A 303 21.28 -5.96 0.22
C CYS A 303 19.99 -5.53 0.93
N PHE A 304 19.73 -4.22 1.00
CA PHE A 304 18.52 -3.64 1.57
C PHE A 304 17.26 -4.16 0.87
N VAL A 305 17.24 -4.14 -0.47
CA VAL A 305 16.12 -4.66 -1.27
C VAL A 305 15.92 -6.15 -1.02
N VAL A 306 16.99 -6.95 -1.11
CA VAL A 306 16.88 -8.41 -0.92
C VAL A 306 16.39 -8.75 0.48
N ILE A 307 16.95 -8.14 1.52
CA ILE A 307 16.55 -8.39 2.91
C ILE A 307 15.10 -7.93 3.15
N ALA A 308 14.69 -6.77 2.63
CA ALA A 308 13.33 -6.28 2.77
C ALA A 308 12.30 -7.22 2.14
N LEU A 309 12.57 -7.76 0.95
CA LEU A 309 11.69 -8.71 0.29
C LEU A 309 11.65 -10.06 1.02
N VAL A 310 12.81 -10.61 1.32
CA VAL A 310 12.95 -11.95 1.94
C VAL A 310 12.32 -11.97 3.34
N THR A 311 12.61 -10.96 4.16
CA THR A 311 12.06 -10.90 5.53
C THR A 311 10.54 -10.77 5.54
N LYS A 312 9.95 -10.02 4.60
CA LYS A 312 8.49 -9.93 4.49
C LYS A 312 7.86 -11.22 4.01
N ILE A 313 8.46 -11.85 2.99
CA ILE A 313 7.98 -13.16 2.49
C ILE A 313 8.04 -14.21 3.60
N ILE A 314 9.15 -14.29 4.32
CA ILE A 314 9.32 -15.26 5.41
C ILE A 314 8.36 -14.93 6.55
N GLY A 315 8.33 -13.67 7.03
CA GLY A 315 7.49 -13.26 8.16
C GLY A 315 6.01 -13.52 7.91
N CYS A 316 5.47 -12.95 6.84
CA CYS A 316 4.04 -13.11 6.50
C CYS A 316 3.72 -14.54 6.05
N GLY A 317 4.62 -15.20 5.31
CA GLY A 317 4.43 -16.57 4.86
C GLY A 317 4.41 -17.58 6.01
N LEU A 318 5.32 -17.48 6.97
CA LEU A 318 5.33 -18.33 8.17
C LEU A 318 4.12 -18.06 9.07
N ALA A 319 3.74 -16.80 9.25
CA ALA A 319 2.53 -16.43 9.99
C ALA A 319 1.28 -17.04 9.34
N ALA A 320 1.16 -16.95 8.01
CA ALA A 320 0.07 -17.60 7.27
C ALA A 320 0.10 -19.13 7.46
N LYS A 321 1.30 -19.73 7.43
CA LYS A 321 1.44 -21.17 7.68
C LYS A 321 0.99 -21.57 9.09
N LEU A 322 1.31 -20.78 10.10
CA LEU A 322 0.82 -20.98 11.47
C LEU A 322 -0.72 -20.87 11.55
N CYS A 323 -1.32 -20.05 10.71
CA CYS A 323 -2.77 -19.93 10.54
C CYS A 323 -3.39 -21.05 9.69
N ARG A 324 -2.69 -22.16 9.44
CA ARG A 324 -3.14 -23.35 8.71
C ARG A 324 -3.34 -23.16 7.20
N PHE A 325 -2.77 -22.14 6.58
CA PHE A 325 -2.68 -22.10 5.12
C PHE A 325 -1.73 -23.23 4.61
N ASN A 326 -1.99 -23.72 3.40
CA ASN A 326 -1.02 -24.59 2.73
C ASN A 326 0.25 -23.79 2.33
N TRP A 327 1.33 -24.47 1.99
CA TRP A 327 2.60 -23.81 1.64
C TRP A 327 2.47 -22.88 0.42
N GLY A 328 1.67 -23.25 -0.57
CA GLY A 328 1.45 -22.45 -1.77
C GLY A 328 0.74 -21.13 -1.45
N ASP A 329 -0.32 -21.19 -0.64
CA ASP A 329 -1.08 -20.00 -0.24
C ASP A 329 -0.31 -19.15 0.78
N SER A 330 0.44 -19.79 1.70
CA SER A 330 1.36 -19.08 2.60
C SER A 330 2.42 -18.27 1.83
N LEU A 331 2.98 -18.83 0.76
CA LEU A 331 3.93 -18.14 -0.09
C LEU A 331 3.25 -16.97 -0.84
N LYS A 332 2.00 -17.13 -1.32
CA LYS A 332 1.23 -16.06 -1.95
C LYS A 332 0.95 -14.91 -0.98
N VAL A 333 0.64 -15.22 0.29
CA VAL A 333 0.50 -14.21 1.35
C VAL A 333 1.80 -13.45 1.53
N GLY A 334 2.92 -14.15 1.70
CA GLY A 334 4.23 -13.53 1.86
C GLY A 334 4.61 -12.62 0.67
N VAL A 335 4.41 -13.12 -0.56
CA VAL A 335 4.68 -12.36 -1.78
C VAL A 335 3.70 -11.20 -1.95
N GLY A 336 2.42 -11.38 -1.62
CA GLY A 336 1.43 -10.30 -1.66
C GLY A 336 1.72 -9.16 -0.69
N MET A 337 2.40 -9.46 0.42
CA MET A 337 2.79 -8.48 1.44
C MET A 337 4.17 -7.86 1.21
N MET A 338 4.95 -8.31 0.22
CA MET A 338 6.33 -7.82 0.04
C MET A 338 6.43 -6.51 -0.73
N THR A 339 5.36 -6.01 -1.33
CA THR A 339 5.34 -4.77 -2.11
C THR A 339 5.59 -3.56 -1.22
N ARG A 340 6.43 -2.64 -1.69
CA ARG A 340 6.65 -1.33 -1.06
C ARG A 340 6.15 -0.23 -1.98
N GLY A 341 5.70 0.89 -1.41
CA GLY A 341 5.16 2.01 -2.17
C GLY A 341 5.31 3.33 -1.43
N GLU A 342 4.29 4.15 -1.53
CA GLU A 342 4.20 5.50 -0.98
C GLU A 342 4.48 5.57 0.52
N VAL A 343 4.00 4.62 1.30
CA VAL A 343 4.20 4.59 2.77
C VAL A 343 5.69 4.49 3.11
N ALA A 344 6.46 3.65 2.39
CA ALA A 344 7.91 3.54 2.61
C ALA A 344 8.63 4.88 2.32
N LEU A 345 8.15 5.60 1.31
CA LEU A 345 8.68 6.92 0.95
C LEU A 345 8.40 7.96 2.03
N ILE A 346 7.15 8.00 2.52
CA ILE A 346 6.73 8.91 3.60
C ILE A 346 7.54 8.64 4.87
N VAL A 347 7.71 7.38 5.24
CA VAL A 347 8.54 6.99 6.39
C VAL A 347 9.98 7.46 6.21
N ALA A 348 10.57 7.24 5.03
CA ALA A 348 11.94 7.68 4.74
C ALA A 348 12.09 9.22 4.77
N GLN A 349 11.14 9.95 4.17
CA GLN A 349 11.10 11.42 4.24
C GLN A 349 11.02 11.93 5.67
N LYS A 350 10.18 11.31 6.50
CA LYS A 350 10.05 11.69 7.91
C LYS A 350 11.35 11.46 8.68
N GLY A 351 12.08 10.40 8.37
CA GLY A 351 13.40 10.14 8.93
C GLY A 351 14.45 11.19 8.53
N LEU A 352 14.38 11.66 7.28
CA LEU A 352 15.23 12.77 6.79
C LEU A 352 14.92 14.08 7.50
N GLU A 353 13.63 14.45 7.62
CA GLU A 353 13.19 15.68 8.27
C GLU A 353 13.66 15.78 9.73
N VAL A 354 13.64 14.66 10.45
CA VAL A 354 14.04 14.57 11.87
C VAL A 354 15.55 14.32 12.03
N GLY A 355 16.29 14.10 10.93
CA GLY A 355 17.73 13.89 10.93
C GLY A 355 18.18 12.52 11.46
N VAL A 356 17.27 11.54 11.54
CA VAL A 356 17.58 10.15 11.95
C VAL A 356 18.17 9.36 10.79
N VAL A 357 17.83 9.69 9.54
CA VAL A 357 18.30 8.99 8.34
C VAL A 357 19.07 9.96 7.46
N ASP A 358 20.20 9.53 6.93
CA ASP A 358 20.97 10.32 5.98
C ASP A 358 20.37 10.24 4.57
N PRO A 359 20.45 11.31 3.75
CA PRO A 359 19.90 11.36 2.39
C PRO A 359 20.36 10.22 1.47
N VAL A 360 21.53 9.67 1.73
CA VAL A 360 22.13 8.56 0.98
C VAL A 360 21.22 7.32 0.94
N TYR A 361 20.49 7.02 2.03
CA TYR A 361 19.63 5.85 2.10
C TYR A 361 18.33 6.01 1.33
N PHE A 362 17.97 7.24 0.94
CA PHE A 362 16.75 7.50 0.17
C PHE A 362 16.74 6.78 -1.18
N THR A 363 17.92 6.72 -1.84
CA THR A 363 18.08 5.98 -3.09
C THR A 363 17.82 4.47 -2.92
N ALA A 364 18.25 3.88 -1.80
CA ALA A 364 17.96 2.49 -1.48
C ALA A 364 16.45 2.25 -1.32
N VAL A 365 15.74 3.19 -0.71
CA VAL A 365 14.28 3.12 -0.54
C VAL A 365 13.56 3.21 -1.90
N ILE A 366 13.96 4.13 -2.76
CA ILE A 366 13.41 4.23 -4.13
C ILE A 366 13.64 2.93 -4.89
N LEU A 367 14.86 2.38 -4.86
CA LEU A 367 15.17 1.13 -5.52
C LEU A 367 14.32 -0.03 -4.99
N LEU A 368 14.12 -0.10 -3.68
CA LEU A 368 13.23 -1.08 -3.04
C LEU A 368 11.79 -0.95 -3.56
N ILE A 369 11.26 0.28 -3.64
CA ILE A 369 9.90 0.55 -4.13
C ILE A 369 9.77 0.03 -5.57
N VAL A 370 10.66 0.45 -6.46
CA VAL A 370 10.61 0.08 -7.88
C VAL A 370 10.74 -1.43 -8.07
N VAL A 371 11.74 -2.05 -7.46
CA VAL A 371 11.98 -3.49 -7.60
C VAL A 371 10.80 -4.29 -7.04
N SER A 372 10.29 -3.96 -5.86
CA SER A 372 9.16 -4.67 -5.26
C SER A 372 7.87 -4.48 -6.06
N SER A 373 7.62 -3.26 -6.57
CA SER A 373 6.43 -2.94 -7.37
C SER A 373 6.38 -3.71 -8.69
N VAL A 374 7.52 -4.05 -9.26
CA VAL A 374 7.60 -4.87 -10.48
C VAL A 374 7.60 -6.37 -10.17
N LEU A 375 8.39 -6.79 -9.18
CA LEU A 375 8.54 -8.21 -8.84
C LEU A 375 7.28 -8.82 -8.24
N THR A 376 6.55 -8.10 -7.38
CA THR A 376 5.37 -8.64 -6.71
C THR A 376 4.26 -9.06 -7.67
N PRO A 377 3.82 -8.21 -8.62
CA PRO A 377 2.81 -8.61 -9.59
C PRO A 377 3.22 -9.81 -10.45
N LEU A 378 4.49 -9.84 -10.87
CA LEU A 378 5.03 -10.95 -11.66
C LEU A 378 5.05 -12.25 -10.85
N ALA A 379 5.54 -12.19 -9.61
CA ALA A 379 5.62 -13.36 -8.72
C ALA A 379 4.23 -13.87 -8.35
N LEU A 380 3.29 -12.98 -7.99
CA LEU A 380 1.90 -13.36 -7.71
C LEU A 380 1.27 -14.04 -8.91
N LYS A 381 1.42 -13.49 -10.11
CA LYS A 381 0.90 -14.12 -11.33
C LYS A 381 1.41 -15.54 -11.51
N VAL A 382 2.73 -15.75 -11.38
CA VAL A 382 3.34 -17.09 -11.50
C VAL A 382 2.80 -18.03 -10.43
N LEU A 383 2.67 -17.56 -9.18
CA LEU A 383 2.19 -18.38 -8.07
C LEU A 383 0.71 -18.76 -8.23
N PHE A 384 -0.16 -17.83 -8.60
CA PHE A 384 -1.57 -18.14 -8.84
C PHE A 384 -1.78 -19.05 -10.05
N THR A 385 -0.94 -18.92 -11.08
CA THR A 385 -1.02 -19.79 -12.28
C THR A 385 -0.54 -21.20 -11.99
N LYS A 386 0.58 -21.36 -11.25
CA LYS A 386 1.18 -22.68 -11.00
C LYS A 386 0.56 -23.42 -9.82
N MET A 387 0.04 -22.69 -8.84
CA MET A 387 -0.51 -23.22 -7.60
C MET A 387 -1.88 -22.58 -7.34
N PRO A 388 -3.00 -23.15 -7.85
CA PRO A 388 -4.32 -22.57 -7.61
C PRO A 388 -4.62 -22.52 -6.09
N PRO A 389 -5.36 -21.48 -5.62
CA PRO A 389 -5.73 -21.36 -4.20
C PRO A 389 -6.54 -22.55 -3.73
N GLN A 390 -6.28 -23.00 -2.50
CA GLN A 390 -7.05 -24.08 -1.87
C GLN A 390 -8.03 -23.54 -0.82
N PRO A 391 -9.18 -24.21 -0.61
CA PRO A 391 -10.11 -23.84 0.45
C PRO A 391 -9.41 -23.84 1.81
N HIS A 392 -9.61 -22.78 2.58
CA HIS A 392 -9.06 -22.68 3.94
C HIS A 392 -10.02 -23.37 4.93
N PRO A 393 -9.53 -24.06 5.98
CA PRO A 393 -10.38 -24.73 6.98
C PRO A 393 -11.41 -23.83 7.66
N SER A 394 -11.17 -22.51 7.75
CA SER A 394 -12.14 -21.56 8.30
C SER A 394 -13.31 -21.27 7.36
N GLN A 395 -13.31 -21.75 6.12
CA GLN A 395 -14.42 -21.60 5.17
C GLN A 395 -15.40 -22.79 5.24
N ALA A 396 -14.97 -23.90 5.83
CA ALA A 396 -15.82 -25.03 6.17
C ALA A 396 -16.56 -24.76 7.48
#